data_dc7f8994ed238892eca068992049c16d
#
_entry.id   dc7f8994ed238892eca068992049c16d
#
_cell.length_a   1.000
_cell.length_b   1.000
_cell.length_c   1.000
_cell.angle_alpha   90.00
_cell.angle_beta   90.00
_cell.angle_gamma   90.00
#
_symmetry.space_group_name_H-M   'P 1'
#
loop_
_entity.id
_entity.type
_entity.pdbx_description
1 polymer ?
#
loop_
_entity_poly.entity_id
_entity_poly.type
_entity_poly.pdbx_seq_one_letter_code
_entity_poly.pdbx_strand_id
1 'polypeptide(L)'
;MITKESGLKIETITEGRGEHPNIGDTVMIHYILYLGDGVSSSNYDYGDHSYIDELVDSTYEEPFAHSIKIIIGSETPKDGLYTEGNSIKGIDEALLEMKLGSKSRLLIPSELAYGVEGGSSFHTFHGYRTPPNRRLDMIIEVIEIKETKDPATQRNERTPLGAYP
;
A
#
# COMPACT_ATOMS: atom_id res chain seq x y z
N MET A 1 -0.38 12.79 12.95
CA MET A 1 -0.21 11.32 12.77
C MET A 1 -1.30 10.61 13.54
N ILE A 2 -2.04 9.72 12.88
CA ILE A 2 -3.10 8.90 13.46
C ILE A 2 -2.53 7.51 13.72
N THR A 3 -2.77 6.95 14.91
CA THR A 3 -2.42 5.57 15.24
C THR A 3 -3.67 4.72 15.26
N LYS A 4 -3.70 3.67 14.45
CA LYS A 4 -4.79 2.69 14.41
C LYS A 4 -4.61 1.64 15.51
N GLU A 5 -5.68 0.95 15.87
CA GLU A 5 -5.61 -0.14 16.88
C GLU A 5 -4.67 -1.26 16.48
N SER A 6 -4.50 -1.49 15.18
CA SER A 6 -3.55 -2.45 14.62
C SER A 6 -2.07 -2.10 14.83
N GLY A 7 -1.78 -0.86 15.27
CA GLY A 7 -0.43 -0.32 15.38
C GLY A 7 0.05 0.44 14.15
N LEU A 8 -0.70 0.42 13.04
CA LEU A 8 -0.41 1.24 11.87
C LEU A 8 -0.48 2.72 12.24
N LYS A 9 0.52 3.49 11.82
CA LYS A 9 0.52 4.96 11.94
C LYS A 9 0.43 5.60 10.57
N ILE A 10 -0.45 6.58 10.44
CA ILE A 10 -0.71 7.31 9.19
C ILE A 10 -0.52 8.80 9.44
N GLU A 11 0.29 9.43 8.64
CA GLU A 11 0.46 10.88 8.59
C GLU A 11 0.10 11.39 7.20
N THR A 12 -0.96 12.17 7.11
CA THR A 12 -1.35 12.79 5.84
C THR A 12 -0.43 13.95 5.50
N ILE A 13 0.25 13.86 4.37
CA ILE A 13 1.12 14.91 3.83
C ILE A 13 0.32 15.81 2.90
N THR A 14 -0.51 15.20 2.04
CA THR A 14 -1.40 15.89 1.11
C THR A 14 -2.79 15.28 1.17
N GLU A 15 -3.80 16.11 1.38
CA GLU A 15 -5.18 15.66 1.36
C GLU A 15 -5.60 15.24 -0.05
N GLY A 16 -6.42 14.19 -0.13
CA GLY A 16 -7.05 13.76 -1.36
C GLY A 16 -8.46 14.32 -1.53
N ARG A 17 -9.13 13.85 -2.58
CA ARG A 17 -10.49 14.25 -2.95
C ARG A 17 -11.36 13.03 -3.28
N GLY A 18 -12.68 13.23 -3.22
CA GLY A 18 -13.65 12.18 -3.53
C GLY A 18 -13.86 11.20 -2.37
N GLU A 19 -14.40 10.06 -2.71
CA GLU A 19 -14.68 9.00 -1.75
C GLU A 19 -13.44 8.17 -1.41
N HIS A 20 -13.52 7.46 -0.29
CA HIS A 20 -12.52 6.45 0.05
C HIS A 20 -12.74 5.19 -0.79
N PRO A 21 -11.67 4.47 -1.15
CA PRO A 21 -11.82 3.17 -1.79
C PRO A 21 -12.40 2.14 -0.81
N ASN A 22 -12.92 1.06 -1.38
CA ASN A 22 -13.45 -0.08 -0.63
C ASN A 22 -12.57 -1.32 -0.81
N ILE A 23 -12.79 -2.32 0.04
CA ILE A 23 -12.18 -3.64 -0.14
C ILE A 23 -12.58 -4.19 -1.52
N GLY A 24 -11.59 -4.69 -2.26
CA GLY A 24 -11.76 -5.20 -3.62
C GLY A 24 -11.50 -4.16 -4.71
N ASP A 25 -11.46 -2.88 -4.38
CA ASP A 25 -11.10 -1.85 -5.35
C ASP A 25 -9.63 -1.94 -5.77
N THR A 26 -9.38 -1.53 -7.00
CA THR A 26 -8.03 -1.44 -7.54
C THR A 26 -7.52 -0.02 -7.39
N VAL A 27 -6.38 0.13 -6.75
CA VAL A 27 -5.72 1.42 -6.52
C VAL A 27 -4.35 1.42 -7.19
N MET A 28 -4.07 2.44 -7.98
CA MET A 28 -2.74 2.70 -8.51
C MET A 28 -2.00 3.64 -7.58
N ILE A 29 -0.81 3.26 -7.17
CA ILE A 29 0.01 4.03 -6.23
C ILE A 29 1.43 4.26 -6.74
N HIS A 30 2.01 5.37 -6.32
CA HIS A 30 3.46 5.52 -6.20
C HIS A 30 3.87 5.36 -4.75
N TYR A 31 5.06 4.84 -4.52
CA TYR A 31 5.61 4.74 -3.17
C TYR A 31 7.11 4.93 -3.12
N ILE A 32 7.58 5.27 -1.94
CA ILE A 32 8.97 5.21 -1.52
C ILE A 32 9.01 4.36 -0.26
N LEU A 33 9.87 3.37 -0.21
CA LEU A 33 10.02 2.45 0.91
C LEU A 33 11.38 2.63 1.57
N TYR A 34 11.32 2.86 2.87
CA TYR A 34 12.47 2.83 3.76
C TYR A 34 12.32 1.67 4.75
N LEU A 35 13.43 1.06 5.14
CA LEU A 35 13.44 0.12 6.25
C LEU A 35 13.75 0.83 7.55
N GLY A 36 12.89 0.65 8.53
CA GLY A 36 13.17 1.00 9.91
C GLY A 36 14.18 0.04 10.54
N ASP A 37 14.79 0.46 11.62
CA ASP A 37 15.83 -0.26 12.37
C ASP A 37 15.36 -1.55 13.07
N GLY A 38 14.09 -1.90 12.94
CA GLY A 38 13.48 -3.06 13.61
C GLY A 38 13.22 -2.85 15.09
N VAL A 39 13.65 -1.76 15.66
CA VAL A 39 13.30 -1.36 17.03
C VAL A 39 12.04 -0.52 16.96
N SER A 40 11.01 -0.93 17.67
CA SER A 40 9.81 -0.13 17.85
C SER A 40 10.17 1.16 18.60
N SER A 41 10.69 2.15 17.89
CA SER A 41 10.87 3.46 18.49
C SER A 41 9.52 4.17 18.50
N SER A 42 8.91 4.19 19.68
CA SER A 42 7.76 5.04 19.98
C SER A 42 8.07 6.54 19.86
N ASN A 43 9.30 6.89 19.52
CA ASN A 43 9.84 8.26 19.51
C ASN A 43 10.33 8.71 18.14
N TYR A 44 9.69 8.25 17.08
CA TYR A 44 9.99 8.81 15.76
C TYR A 44 9.47 10.24 15.69
N ASP A 45 10.36 11.19 15.95
CA ASP A 45 10.09 12.60 15.73
C ASP A 45 10.41 12.93 14.27
N TYR A 46 9.41 13.43 13.54
CA TYR A 46 9.51 13.78 12.12
C TYR A 46 10.60 14.83 11.81
N GLY A 47 11.13 15.47 12.83
CA GLY A 47 12.13 16.54 12.68
C GLY A 47 13.59 16.09 12.75
N ASP A 48 13.87 14.89 13.21
CA ASP A 48 15.24 14.39 13.35
C ASP A 48 15.55 13.34 12.29
N HIS A 49 16.13 13.77 11.19
CA HIS A 49 16.65 12.91 10.11
C HIS A 49 17.91 12.11 10.52
N SER A 50 18.25 12.06 11.79
CA SER A 50 19.47 11.41 12.27
C SER A 50 19.40 9.88 12.24
N TYR A 51 18.21 9.29 12.08
CA TYR A 51 18.01 7.87 11.83
C TYR A 51 17.57 7.68 10.39
N ILE A 52 18.54 7.65 9.50
CA ILE A 52 18.32 7.41 8.08
C ILE A 52 17.86 5.96 7.94
N ASP A 53 16.56 5.77 7.83
CA ASP A 53 16.02 4.53 7.31
C ASP A 53 16.61 4.33 5.91
N GLU A 54 17.17 3.18 5.66
CA GLU A 54 17.76 2.89 4.35
C GLU A 54 16.67 2.89 3.28
N LEU A 55 16.83 3.73 2.25
CA LEU A 55 15.99 3.69 1.06
C LEU A 55 16.22 2.35 0.36
N VAL A 56 15.17 1.57 0.22
CA VAL A 56 15.28 0.21 -0.33
C VAL A 56 14.50 0.01 -1.60
N ASP A 57 13.46 0.80 -1.83
CA ASP A 57 12.65 0.67 -3.03
C ASP A 57 11.88 1.97 -3.33
N SER A 58 11.66 2.26 -4.61
CA SER A 58 10.91 3.42 -5.05
C SER A 58 10.33 3.22 -6.44
N THR A 59 9.08 3.60 -6.63
CA THR A 59 8.43 3.62 -7.95
C THR A 59 8.73 4.87 -8.76
N TYR A 60 9.48 5.82 -8.19
CA TYR A 60 9.86 7.07 -8.88
C TYR A 60 11.23 6.98 -9.57
N GLU A 61 11.99 5.90 -9.39
CA GLU A 61 13.34 5.78 -9.91
C GLU A 61 13.37 5.47 -11.41
N GLU A 62 14.00 6.36 -12.17
CA GLU A 62 14.30 6.15 -13.57
C GLU A 62 15.39 5.06 -13.75
N PRO A 63 15.37 4.27 -14.84
CA PRO A 63 14.47 4.36 -16.01
C PRO A 63 13.16 3.57 -15.87
N PHE A 64 12.86 3.02 -14.71
CA PHE A 64 11.74 2.11 -14.47
C PHE A 64 10.60 2.75 -13.66
N ALA A 65 10.55 4.09 -13.63
CA ALA A 65 9.52 4.81 -12.91
C ALA A 65 8.11 4.45 -13.43
N HIS A 66 7.30 3.80 -12.59
CA HIS A 66 5.90 3.49 -12.89
C HIS A 66 5.10 3.23 -11.61
N SER A 67 3.83 3.58 -11.64
CA SER A 67 2.92 3.23 -10.54
C SER A 67 2.66 1.73 -10.49
N ILE A 68 2.38 1.23 -9.30
CA ILE A 68 1.98 -0.16 -9.11
C ILE A 68 0.50 -0.28 -8.81
N LYS A 69 -0.07 -1.43 -9.16
CA LYS A 69 -1.45 -1.78 -8.90
C LYS A 69 -1.57 -2.53 -7.58
N ILE A 70 -2.52 -2.11 -6.75
CA ILE A 70 -2.92 -2.80 -5.52
C ILE A 70 -4.42 -3.11 -5.61
N ILE A 71 -4.80 -4.34 -5.29
CA ILE A 71 -6.18 -4.73 -5.06
C ILE A 71 -6.37 -4.81 -3.55
N ILE A 72 -7.16 -3.92 -2.98
CA ILE A 72 -7.34 -3.81 -1.52
C ILE A 72 -7.97 -5.09 -0.98
N GLY A 73 -7.33 -5.67 0.05
CA GLY A 73 -7.76 -6.91 0.68
C GLY A 73 -7.25 -8.18 -0.02
N SER A 74 -6.39 -8.04 -1.03
CA SER A 74 -5.69 -9.18 -1.61
C SER A 74 -4.67 -9.72 -0.62
N GLU A 75 -4.64 -11.03 -0.42
CA GLU A 75 -3.65 -11.63 0.48
C GLU A 75 -2.26 -11.66 -0.15
N THR A 76 -1.25 -11.31 0.63
CA THR A 76 0.14 -11.54 0.23
C THR A 76 0.41 -13.05 0.19
N PRO A 77 1.00 -13.59 -0.90
CA PRO A 77 1.37 -14.99 -0.95
C PRO A 77 2.27 -15.39 0.22
N LYS A 78 2.06 -16.58 0.77
CA LYS A 78 2.80 -17.09 1.94
C LYS A 78 4.29 -17.24 1.72
N ASP A 79 4.72 -17.38 0.46
CA ASP A 79 6.13 -17.42 0.06
C ASP A 79 6.79 -16.03 0.03
N GLY A 80 6.02 -14.97 0.29
CA GLY A 80 6.48 -13.59 0.25
C GLY A 80 6.86 -13.10 -1.14
N LEU A 81 6.47 -13.82 -2.19
CA LEU A 81 6.69 -13.38 -3.56
C LEU A 81 5.60 -12.39 -3.97
N TYR A 82 6.03 -11.25 -4.47
CA TYR A 82 5.10 -10.25 -5.00
C TYR A 82 4.43 -10.77 -6.28
N THR A 83 3.13 -10.69 -6.30
CA THR A 83 2.32 -10.86 -7.51
C THR A 83 1.55 -9.57 -7.76
N GLU A 84 1.44 -9.13 -9.00
CA GLU A 84 0.76 -7.89 -9.35
C GLU A 84 -0.65 -7.84 -8.75
N GLY A 85 -0.93 -6.79 -8.01
CA GLY A 85 -2.19 -6.58 -7.31
C GLY A 85 -2.20 -7.03 -5.85
N ASN A 86 -1.24 -7.82 -5.41
CA ASN A 86 -1.15 -8.22 -4.00
C ASN A 86 -0.58 -7.10 -3.13
N SER A 87 -0.94 -7.12 -1.87
CA SER A 87 -0.55 -6.12 -0.89
C SER A 87 -0.33 -6.74 0.49
N ILE A 88 0.36 -6.02 1.35
CA ILE A 88 0.45 -6.32 2.77
C ILE A 88 -0.71 -5.66 3.52
N LYS A 89 -1.08 -6.22 4.67
CA LYS A 89 -2.22 -5.74 5.47
C LYS A 89 -2.13 -4.26 5.82
N GLY A 90 -0.93 -3.77 6.14
CA GLY A 90 -0.73 -2.37 6.50
C GLY A 90 -1.02 -1.40 5.37
N ILE A 91 -0.70 -1.75 4.13
CA ILE A 91 -1.07 -0.94 2.95
C ILE A 91 -2.56 -1.01 2.71
N ASP A 92 -3.18 -2.18 2.77
CA ASP A 92 -4.62 -2.32 2.60
C ASP A 92 -5.40 -1.46 3.60
N GLU A 93 -5.02 -1.50 4.88
CA GLU A 93 -5.62 -0.70 5.93
C GLU A 93 -5.42 0.80 5.70
N ALA A 94 -4.24 1.21 5.26
CA ALA A 94 -3.95 2.61 4.97
C ALA A 94 -4.74 3.13 3.77
N LEU A 95 -4.83 2.36 2.70
CA LEU A 95 -5.55 2.76 1.49
C LEU A 95 -7.04 2.99 1.72
N LEU A 96 -7.66 2.25 2.66
CA LEU A 96 -9.05 2.50 3.06
C LEU A 96 -9.27 3.88 3.70
N GLU A 97 -8.22 4.51 4.22
CA GLU A 97 -8.24 5.86 4.79
C GLU A 97 -7.76 6.94 3.81
N MET A 98 -7.30 6.54 2.62
CA MET A 98 -6.72 7.46 1.65
C MET A 98 -7.69 7.72 0.50
N LYS A 99 -7.66 8.92 -0.04
CA LYS A 99 -8.49 9.36 -1.17
C LYS A 99 -7.62 9.59 -2.41
N LEU A 100 -8.26 9.72 -3.56
CA LEU A 100 -7.57 10.04 -4.81
C LEU A 100 -6.72 11.32 -4.67
N GLY A 101 -5.46 11.23 -5.06
CA GLY A 101 -4.49 12.33 -5.02
C GLY A 101 -3.89 12.58 -3.63
N SER A 102 -4.28 11.80 -2.61
CA SER A 102 -3.66 11.92 -1.29
C SER A 102 -2.25 11.35 -1.28
N LYS A 103 -1.43 11.91 -0.39
CA LYS A 103 -0.09 11.44 -0.09
C LYS A 103 0.05 11.30 1.41
N SER A 104 0.51 10.16 1.86
CA SER A 104 0.66 9.88 3.29
C SER A 104 1.95 9.13 3.58
N ARG A 105 2.50 9.38 4.76
CA ARG A 105 3.55 8.57 5.34
C ARG A 105 2.92 7.51 6.23
N LEU A 106 3.41 6.30 6.10
CA LEU A 106 2.95 5.14 6.85
C LEU A 106 4.11 4.55 7.65
N LEU A 107 3.89 4.31 8.94
CA LEU A 107 4.76 3.45 9.73
C LEU A 107 4.02 2.14 9.96
N ILE A 108 4.50 1.08 9.31
CA ILE A 108 3.83 -0.22 9.24
C ILE A 108 4.62 -1.19 10.13
N PRO A 109 4.05 -1.65 11.27
CA PRO A 109 4.71 -2.64 12.10
C PRO A 109 4.85 -3.96 11.33
N SER A 110 5.84 -4.77 11.71
CA SER A 110 6.16 -6.01 10.99
C SER A 110 4.98 -6.98 10.88
N GLU A 111 4.11 -7.01 11.87
CA GLU A 111 2.91 -7.86 11.89
C GLU A 111 1.90 -7.52 10.79
N LEU A 112 1.92 -6.28 10.32
CA LEU A 112 1.09 -5.80 9.20
C LEU A 112 1.87 -5.73 7.88
N ALA A 113 3.13 -6.15 7.89
CA ALA A 113 4.02 -6.19 6.75
C ALA A 113 4.44 -7.63 6.45
N TYR A 114 5.72 -7.95 6.55
CA TYR A 114 6.25 -9.26 6.17
C TYR A 114 6.50 -10.19 7.37
N GLY A 115 6.22 -9.74 8.60
CA GLY A 115 6.26 -10.54 9.80
C GLY A 115 7.59 -11.20 10.10
N VAL A 116 7.52 -12.37 10.72
CA VAL A 116 8.69 -13.15 11.18
C VAL A 116 9.46 -13.84 10.06
N GLU A 117 8.86 -13.97 8.87
CA GLU A 117 9.50 -14.64 7.74
C GLU A 117 10.19 -13.67 6.78
N GLY A 118 9.82 -12.38 6.83
CA GLY A 118 10.26 -11.41 5.83
C GLY A 118 9.63 -11.66 4.47
N GLY A 119 10.05 -10.93 3.44
CA GLY A 119 9.47 -11.09 2.10
C GLY A 119 10.10 -10.20 1.04
N SER A 120 9.68 -10.39 -0.20
CA SER A 120 10.11 -9.58 -1.34
C SER A 120 9.44 -8.21 -1.33
N SER A 121 10.16 -7.17 -1.76
CA SER A 121 9.55 -5.86 -1.98
C SER A 121 8.57 -5.88 -3.16
N PHE A 122 7.70 -4.87 -3.22
CA PHE A 122 6.65 -4.77 -4.26
C PHE A 122 7.18 -4.54 -5.67
N HIS A 123 8.33 -3.92 -5.78
CA HIS A 123 8.92 -3.51 -7.04
C HIS A 123 10.34 -4.08 -7.15
N THR A 124 10.42 -5.36 -7.47
CA THR A 124 11.67 -6.12 -7.37
C THR A 124 12.55 -6.06 -8.60
N PHE A 125 12.86 -4.89 -9.15
CA PHE A 125 13.96 -4.83 -10.13
C PHE A 125 15.32 -5.13 -9.51
N HIS A 126 15.45 -4.96 -8.20
CA HIS A 126 16.71 -5.15 -7.47
C HIS A 126 16.76 -6.41 -6.61
N GLY A 127 15.72 -7.26 -6.64
CA GLY A 127 15.71 -8.52 -5.86
C GLY A 127 15.76 -8.30 -4.35
N TYR A 128 15.37 -7.12 -3.87
CA TYR A 128 15.45 -6.80 -2.46
C TYR A 128 14.44 -7.61 -1.65
N ARG A 129 14.87 -8.12 -0.51
CA ARG A 129 14.01 -8.79 0.46
C ARG A 129 13.99 -8.01 1.78
N THR A 130 12.81 -7.77 2.30
CA THR A 130 12.64 -7.26 3.66
C THR A 130 13.03 -8.34 4.65
N PRO A 131 14.00 -8.09 5.55
CA PRO A 131 14.36 -9.05 6.60
C PRO A 131 13.20 -9.32 7.55
N PRO A 132 13.24 -10.44 8.31
CA PRO A 132 12.25 -10.71 9.36
C PRO A 132 12.12 -9.59 10.40
N ASN A 133 10.92 -9.42 10.90
CA ASN A 133 10.59 -8.49 12.00
C ASN A 133 10.98 -7.03 11.76
N ARG A 134 10.92 -6.58 10.51
CA ARG A 134 11.24 -5.18 10.15
C ARG A 134 9.97 -4.36 10.00
N ARG A 135 9.97 -3.20 10.65
CA ARG A 135 9.00 -2.13 10.40
C ARG A 135 9.28 -1.52 9.04
N LEU A 136 8.22 -1.17 8.30
CA LEU A 136 8.33 -0.41 7.08
C LEU A 136 7.97 1.05 7.34
N ASP A 137 8.72 1.96 6.74
CA ASP A 137 8.42 3.37 6.65
C ASP A 137 8.20 3.69 5.17
N MET A 138 6.96 4.03 4.81
CA MET A 138 6.58 4.24 3.42
C MET A 138 5.94 5.59 3.23
N ILE A 139 6.23 6.21 2.08
CA ILE A 139 5.43 7.33 1.58
C ILE A 139 4.63 6.78 0.40
N ILE A 140 3.31 6.90 0.45
CA ILE A 140 2.39 6.43 -0.59
C ILE A 140 1.61 7.62 -1.15
N GLU A 141 1.48 7.64 -2.47
CA GLU A 141 0.64 8.58 -3.22
C GLU A 141 -0.39 7.81 -4.05
N VAL A 142 -1.67 8.13 -3.88
CA VAL A 142 -2.78 7.52 -4.61
C VAL A 142 -2.99 8.23 -5.94
N ILE A 143 -2.72 7.53 -7.04
CA ILE A 143 -2.75 8.07 -8.39
C ILE A 143 -4.11 7.85 -9.06
N GLU A 144 -4.72 6.68 -8.85
CA GLU A 144 -5.98 6.29 -9.45
C GLU A 144 -6.71 5.30 -8.56
N ILE A 145 -8.04 5.41 -8.51
CA ILE A 145 -8.92 4.45 -7.83
C ILE A 145 -9.92 3.94 -8.86
N LYS A 146 -9.95 2.62 -9.06
CA LYS A 146 -10.93 1.93 -9.89
C LYS A 146 -11.84 1.10 -8.99
N GLU A 147 -13.09 1.49 -8.92
CA GLU A 147 -14.11 0.71 -8.22
C GLU A 147 -14.28 -0.66 -8.88
N THR A 148 -14.24 -1.70 -8.08
CA THR A 148 -14.60 -3.03 -8.54
C THR A 148 -16.12 -3.13 -8.53
N LYS A 149 -16.72 -3.06 -9.71
CA LYS A 149 -18.15 -3.36 -9.86
C LYS A 149 -18.38 -4.83 -9.52
N ASP A 150 -19.27 -5.10 -8.58
CA ASP A 150 -19.73 -6.44 -8.29
C ASP A 150 -20.13 -7.16 -9.60
N PRO A 151 -19.65 -8.39 -9.86
CA PRO A 151 -20.08 -9.19 -11.03
C PRO A 151 -21.60 -9.30 -11.19
N ALA A 152 -22.35 -9.29 -10.09
CA ALA A 152 -23.82 -9.25 -10.12
C ALA A 152 -24.36 -7.93 -10.69
N THR A 153 -23.74 -6.81 -10.36
CA THR A 153 -24.11 -5.49 -10.91
C THR A 153 -23.77 -5.40 -12.39
N GLN A 154 -22.65 -5.97 -12.81
CA GLN A 154 -22.28 -6.02 -14.23
C GLN A 154 -23.24 -6.86 -15.08
N ARG A 155 -23.85 -7.91 -14.53
CA ARG A 155 -24.87 -8.70 -15.26
C ARG A 155 -26.10 -7.86 -15.54
N ASN A 156 -26.52 -7.03 -14.61
CA ASN A 156 -27.70 -6.20 -14.78
C ASN A 156 -27.49 -5.06 -15.80
N GLU A 157 -26.26 -4.57 -15.92
CA GLU A 157 -25.94 -3.53 -16.92
C GLU A 157 -25.79 -4.07 -18.34
N ARG A 158 -25.47 -5.38 -18.50
CA ARG A 158 -25.26 -6.02 -19.81
C ARG A 158 -26.52 -6.57 -20.48
N THR A 159 -27.63 -6.62 -19.76
CA THR A 159 -28.90 -7.07 -20.32
C THR A 159 -29.86 -5.88 -20.37
N PRO A 160 -29.91 -5.12 -21.46
CA PRO A 160 -30.94 -4.13 -21.65
C PRO A 160 -32.27 -4.84 -21.58
N LEU A 161 -33.15 -4.38 -20.68
CA LEU A 161 -34.54 -4.85 -20.63
C LEU A 161 -35.13 -4.73 -22.05
N GLY A 162 -35.47 -5.87 -22.65
CA GLY A 162 -36.05 -5.94 -23.98
C GLY A 162 -35.11 -6.34 -25.12
N ALA A 163 -33.87 -6.74 -24.84
CA ALA A 163 -32.90 -7.17 -25.87
C ALA A 163 -33.12 -8.62 -26.37
N TYR A 164 -34.08 -9.36 -25.82
CA TYR A 164 -34.47 -10.68 -26.30
C TYR A 164 -35.88 -10.64 -26.83
N PRO A 165 -36.07 -11.11 -28.10
CA PRO A 165 -37.41 -11.34 -28.63
C PRO A 165 -38.12 -12.45 -27.86
#